data_e725f7902d20499d52bcfe4df7be98d8
#
_entry.id   e725f7902d20499d52bcfe4df7be98d8
#
_cell.length_a   1.000
_cell.length_b   1.000
_cell.length_c   1.000
_cell.angle_alpha   90.00
_cell.angle_beta   90.00
_cell.angle_gamma   90.00
#
_symmetry.space_group_name_H-M   'P 1'
#
loop_
_entity.id
_entity.type
_entity.pdbx_description
1 polymer ?
#
loop_
_entity_poly.entity_id
_entity_poly.type
_entity_poly.pdbx_seq_one_letter_code
_entity_poly.pdbx_strand_id
1 'polypeptide(L)'
;MRLKNYKTDLNERLRDPEYAAEYLAQVLGEKDNAAFLIALKDVVEAGGGVGTLAGRVGLKRPSLYKILSKHGNPTLETLQEILKPLGLRVSVALDEAA
;
A
#
# COMPACT_ATOMS: atom_id res chain seq x y z
N MET A 1 26.15 -7.39 -19.39
CA MET A 1 24.96 -7.81 -18.66
C MET A 1 24.27 -6.62 -18.03
N ARG A 2 22.99 -6.55 -18.18
CA ARG A 2 22.22 -5.45 -17.64
C ARG A 2 21.62 -5.82 -16.29
N LEU A 3 21.98 -5.07 -15.25
CA LEU A 3 21.42 -5.30 -13.93
C LEU A 3 20.01 -4.72 -13.87
N LYS A 4 19.10 -5.50 -13.31
CA LYS A 4 17.74 -5.06 -13.11
C LYS A 4 17.68 -4.06 -11.95
N ASN A 5 16.95 -2.97 -12.14
CA ASN A 5 16.76 -1.98 -11.09
C ASN A 5 15.90 -2.61 -9.99
N TYR A 6 16.33 -2.49 -8.73
CA TYR A 6 15.61 -3.03 -7.58
C TYR A 6 14.18 -2.52 -7.51
N LYS A 7 13.99 -1.21 -7.73
CA LYS A 7 12.67 -0.58 -7.66
C LYS A 7 11.74 -1.12 -8.75
N THR A 8 12.25 -1.33 -9.95
CA THR A 8 11.47 -1.91 -11.04
C THR A 8 11.05 -3.33 -10.72
N ASP A 9 11.96 -4.11 -10.16
CA ASP A 9 11.68 -5.49 -9.78
C ASP A 9 10.62 -5.56 -8.69
N LEU A 10 10.73 -4.74 -7.66
CA LEU A 10 9.74 -4.65 -6.59
C LEU A 10 8.38 -4.23 -7.14
N ASN A 11 8.37 -3.24 -8.04
CA ASN A 11 7.14 -2.76 -8.64
C ASN A 11 6.40 -3.87 -9.40
N GLU A 12 7.11 -4.70 -10.14
CA GLU A 12 6.52 -5.85 -10.82
C GLU A 12 5.91 -6.85 -9.86
N ARG A 13 6.61 -7.15 -8.77
CA ARG A 13 6.15 -8.09 -7.75
C ARG A 13 4.92 -7.58 -7.02
N LEU A 14 4.87 -6.28 -6.73
CA LEU A 14 3.76 -5.68 -5.99
C LEU A 14 2.46 -5.63 -6.79
N ARG A 15 2.50 -5.93 -8.09
CA ARG A 15 1.27 -6.08 -8.89
C ARG A 15 0.51 -7.35 -8.53
N ASP A 16 1.19 -8.33 -7.95
CA ASP A 16 0.56 -9.54 -7.45
C ASP A 16 -0.07 -9.25 -6.09
N PRO A 17 -1.40 -9.36 -5.94
CA PRO A 17 -2.07 -9.07 -4.67
C PRO A 17 -1.56 -9.91 -3.51
N GLU A 18 -1.21 -11.17 -3.77
CA GLU A 18 -0.70 -12.07 -2.76
C GLU A 18 0.64 -11.59 -2.22
N TYR A 19 1.55 -11.21 -3.11
CA TYR A 19 2.83 -10.64 -2.72
C TYR A 19 2.65 -9.31 -2.00
N ALA A 20 1.76 -8.44 -2.50
CA ALA A 20 1.48 -7.15 -1.89
C ALA A 20 0.94 -7.31 -0.46
N ALA A 21 0.05 -8.27 -0.23
CA ALA A 21 -0.50 -8.54 1.09
C ALA A 21 0.60 -8.93 2.08
N GLU A 22 1.51 -9.82 1.69
CA GLU A 22 2.64 -10.23 2.53
C GLU A 22 3.59 -9.08 2.80
N TYR A 23 3.89 -8.28 1.78
CA TYR A 23 4.76 -7.12 1.89
C TYR A 23 4.20 -6.11 2.90
N LEU A 24 2.93 -5.77 2.76
CA LEU A 24 2.28 -4.82 3.67
C LEU A 24 2.16 -5.36 5.09
N ALA A 25 1.81 -6.64 5.23
CA ALA A 25 1.71 -7.27 6.55
C ALA A 25 3.04 -7.26 7.28
N GLN A 26 4.13 -7.53 6.58
CA GLN A 26 5.47 -7.51 7.16
C GLN A 26 5.85 -6.12 7.66
N VAL A 27 5.61 -5.09 6.85
CA VAL A 27 5.91 -3.71 7.23
C VAL A 27 5.04 -3.27 8.41
N LEU A 28 3.77 -3.65 8.39
CA LEU A 28 2.85 -3.32 9.49
C LEU A 28 3.32 -3.94 10.81
N GLY A 29 3.89 -5.14 10.75
CA GLY A 29 4.43 -5.81 11.93
C GLY A 29 5.61 -5.12 12.57
N GLU A 30 6.29 -4.24 11.85
CA GLU A 30 7.41 -3.46 12.36
C GLU A 30 6.97 -2.28 13.23
N LYS A 31 5.67 -2.03 13.32
CA LYS A 31 5.07 -0.97 14.15
C LYS A 31 5.51 0.45 13.77
N ASP A 32 5.84 0.65 12.51
CA ASP A 32 6.19 1.96 11.96
C ASP A 32 5.10 2.37 10.97
N ASN A 33 4.19 3.22 11.43
CA ASN A 33 3.06 3.66 10.60
C ASN A 33 3.52 4.42 9.36
N ALA A 34 4.56 5.23 9.48
CA ALA A 34 5.09 5.97 8.34
C ALA A 34 5.63 5.01 7.28
N ALA A 35 6.36 3.99 7.69
CA ALA A 35 6.89 2.98 6.79
C ALA A 35 5.76 2.21 6.11
N PHE A 36 4.69 1.89 6.85
CA PHE A 36 3.52 1.22 6.27
C PHE A 36 2.86 2.08 5.17
N LEU A 37 2.69 3.37 5.41
CA LEU A 37 2.06 4.26 4.44
C LEU A 37 2.92 4.42 3.18
N ILE A 38 4.24 4.47 3.33
CA ILE A 38 5.17 4.49 2.20
C ILE A 38 5.07 3.17 1.42
N ALA A 39 5.02 2.04 2.13
CA ALA A 39 4.86 0.74 1.49
C ALA A 39 3.53 0.63 0.74
N LEU A 40 2.46 1.15 1.34
CA LEU A 40 1.14 1.17 0.69
C LEU A 40 1.17 2.02 -0.58
N LYS A 41 1.86 3.15 -0.55
CA LYS A 41 2.05 3.97 -1.74
C LYS A 41 2.77 3.19 -2.84
N ASP A 42 3.79 2.41 -2.49
CA ASP A 42 4.49 1.58 -3.46
C ASP A 42 3.56 0.57 -4.12
N VAL A 43 2.66 -0.03 -3.34
CA VAL A 43 1.66 -0.96 -3.87
C VAL A 43 0.69 -0.24 -4.81
N VAL A 44 0.24 0.96 -4.44
CA VAL A 44 -0.66 1.78 -5.27
C VAL A 44 0.03 2.15 -6.59
N GLU A 45 1.29 2.55 -6.54
CA GLU A 45 2.06 2.90 -7.74
C GLU A 45 2.20 1.70 -8.67
N ALA A 46 2.43 0.53 -8.11
CA ALA A 46 2.52 -0.71 -8.88
C ALA A 46 1.19 -1.08 -9.54
N GLY A 47 0.09 -0.76 -8.89
CA GLY A 47 -1.26 -1.10 -9.36
C GLY A 47 -1.90 -0.09 -10.29
N GLY A 48 -1.15 0.85 -10.84
CA GLY A 48 -1.68 1.83 -11.79
C GLY A 48 -1.50 3.28 -11.38
N GLY A 49 -1.01 3.53 -10.18
CA GLY A 49 -0.66 4.86 -9.72
C GLY A 49 -1.74 5.54 -8.89
N VAL A 50 -1.31 6.59 -8.19
CA VAL A 50 -2.16 7.34 -7.28
C VAL A 50 -3.31 8.04 -8.01
N GLY A 51 -3.06 8.56 -9.20
CA GLY A 51 -4.11 9.22 -9.99
C GLY A 51 -5.25 8.30 -10.37
N THR A 52 -4.92 7.08 -10.79
CA THR A 52 -5.90 6.06 -11.14
C THR A 52 -6.72 5.66 -9.91
N LEU A 53 -6.05 5.45 -8.79
CA LEU A 53 -6.73 5.09 -7.55
C LEU A 53 -7.65 6.21 -7.07
N ALA A 54 -7.19 7.46 -7.13
CA ALA A 54 -7.99 8.61 -6.72
C ALA A 54 -9.33 8.64 -7.45
N GLY A 55 -9.33 8.39 -8.76
CA GLY A 55 -10.55 8.32 -9.55
C GLY A 55 -11.49 7.21 -9.10
N ARG A 56 -10.95 6.07 -8.68
CA ARG A 56 -11.76 4.93 -8.24
C ARG A 56 -12.40 5.13 -6.88
N VAL A 57 -11.70 5.80 -5.97
CA VAL A 57 -12.19 5.98 -4.60
C VAL A 57 -12.85 7.33 -4.37
N GLY A 58 -12.98 8.15 -5.40
CA GLY A 58 -13.65 9.44 -5.28
C GLY A 58 -12.89 10.49 -4.49
N LEU A 59 -11.58 10.34 -4.37
CA LEU A 59 -10.72 11.31 -3.71
C LEU A 59 -9.96 12.14 -4.72
N LYS A 60 -9.60 13.36 -4.32
CA LYS A 60 -8.74 14.19 -5.15
C LYS A 60 -7.30 13.67 -5.06
N ARG A 61 -6.60 13.72 -6.18
CA ARG A 61 -5.22 13.24 -6.29
C ARG A 61 -4.29 13.83 -5.24
N PRO A 62 -4.27 15.17 -4.99
CA PRO A 62 -3.42 15.73 -3.93
C PRO A 62 -3.76 15.20 -2.53
N SER A 63 -5.04 14.97 -2.24
CA SER A 63 -5.48 14.42 -0.97
C SER A 63 -4.95 13.01 -0.77
N LEU A 64 -5.01 12.20 -1.81
CA LEU A 64 -4.51 10.83 -1.73
C LEU A 64 -3.00 10.77 -1.57
N TYR A 65 -2.25 11.64 -2.26
CA TYR A 65 -0.79 11.75 -2.04
C TYR A 65 -0.46 12.10 -0.60
N LYS A 66 -1.23 13.01 0.00
CA LYS A 66 -1.03 13.39 1.40
C LYS A 66 -1.30 12.22 2.34
N ILE A 67 -2.37 11.47 2.11
CA ILE A 67 -2.71 10.29 2.91
C ILE A 67 -1.61 9.23 2.83
N LEU A 68 -1.04 9.02 1.65
CA LEU A 68 -0.02 8.00 1.39
C LEU A 68 1.42 8.51 1.62
N SER A 69 1.58 9.56 2.40
CA SER A 69 2.89 10.08 2.79
C SER A 69 3.25 9.60 4.19
N LYS A 70 4.51 9.79 4.59
CA LYS A 70 4.95 9.44 5.95
C LYS A 70 4.21 10.20 7.04
N HIS A 71 3.55 11.29 6.70
CA HIS A 71 2.76 12.11 7.63
C HIS A 71 1.26 11.83 7.53
N GLY A 72 0.87 10.88 6.70
CA GLY A 72 -0.52 10.53 6.53
C GLY A 72 -1.09 9.87 7.78
N ASN A 73 -2.40 9.99 7.92
CA ASN A 73 -3.12 9.36 9.03
C ASN A 73 -4.53 9.00 8.57
N PRO A 74 -4.65 8.03 7.65
CA PRO A 74 -5.97 7.64 7.15
C PRO A 74 -6.82 7.03 8.25
N THR A 75 -8.13 7.27 8.18
CA THR A 75 -9.08 6.53 8.99
C THR A 75 -9.12 5.08 8.52
N LEU A 76 -9.65 4.20 9.36
CA LEU A 76 -9.86 2.81 8.96
C LEU A 76 -10.73 2.71 7.71
N GLU A 77 -11.79 3.52 7.63
CA GLU A 77 -12.66 3.55 6.47
C GLU A 77 -11.90 3.93 5.19
N THR A 78 -11.10 4.98 5.23
CA THR A 78 -10.30 5.40 4.09
C THR A 78 -9.29 4.34 3.69
N LEU A 79 -8.64 3.72 4.67
CA LEU A 79 -7.69 2.65 4.42
C LEU A 79 -8.36 1.49 3.69
N GLN A 80 -9.55 1.08 4.13
CA GLN A 80 -10.28 -0.01 3.48
C GLN A 80 -10.70 0.36 2.05
N GLU A 81 -11.08 1.62 1.82
CA GLU A 81 -11.41 2.10 0.48
C GLU A 81 -10.20 2.05 -0.46
N ILE A 82 -9.02 2.36 0.05
CA ILE A 82 -7.78 2.29 -0.72
C ILE A 82 -7.42 0.84 -1.05
N LEU A 83 -7.55 -0.06 -0.08
CA LEU A 83 -7.17 -1.46 -0.24
C LEU A 83 -8.10 -2.22 -1.19
N LYS A 84 -9.38 -1.89 -1.21
CA LYS A 84 -10.38 -2.63 -1.99
C LYS A 84 -10.05 -2.74 -3.49
N PRO A 85 -9.74 -1.64 -4.19
CA PRO A 85 -9.37 -1.75 -5.61
C PRO A 85 -8.09 -2.52 -5.85
N LEU A 86 -7.24 -2.66 -4.82
CA LEU A 86 -6.00 -3.43 -4.91
C LEU A 86 -6.23 -4.93 -4.67
N GLY A 87 -7.46 -5.33 -4.40
CA GLY A 87 -7.78 -6.72 -4.09
C GLY A 87 -7.42 -7.10 -2.65
N LEU A 88 -7.29 -6.12 -1.77
CA LEU A 88 -6.85 -6.32 -0.38
C LEU A 88 -7.92 -5.87 0.60
N ARG A 89 -7.80 -6.36 1.83
CA ARG A 89 -8.69 -5.95 2.93
C ARG A 89 -7.96 -5.97 4.26
N VAL A 90 -8.45 -5.20 5.20
CA VAL A 90 -7.97 -5.27 6.58
C VAL A 90 -8.53 -6.54 7.22
N SER A 91 -7.71 -7.23 7.97
CA SER A 91 -8.14 -8.38 8.75
C SER A 91 -7.42 -8.39 10.10
N VAL A 92 -7.93 -9.22 11.01
CA VAL A 92 -7.35 -9.35 12.35
C VAL A 92 -6.99 -10.81 12.57
N ALA A 93 -5.80 -11.03 13.05
CA ALA A 93 -5.32 -12.38 13.35
C ALA A 93 -4.86 -12.44 14.80
N LEU A 94 -4.86 -13.64 15.34
CA LEU A 94 -4.33 -13.88 16.67
C LEU A 94 -2.83 -13.62 16.68
N ASP A 95 -2.37 -12.88 17.69
CA ASP A 95 -0.93 -12.64 17.87
C ASP A 95 -0.35 -13.78 18.70
N GLU A 96 0.30 -14.70 18.01
CA GLU A 96 0.88 -15.89 18.65
C GLU A 96 2.10 -15.56 19.52
N ALA A 97 2.70 -14.37 19.32
CA ALA A 97 3.83 -13.93 20.12
C ALA A 97 3.41 -13.27 21.45
N ALA A 98 2.12 -12.99 21.60
CA ALA A 98 1.60 -12.33 22.82
C ALA A 98 1.52 -13.29 24.00
#